data_7363baaa9b312fbefea116f41778ff41
#
_entry.id   7363baaa9b312fbefea116f41778ff41
#
_cell.length_a   1.000
_cell.length_b   1.000
_cell.length_c   1.000
_cell.angle_alpha   90.00
_cell.angle_beta   90.00
_cell.angle_gamma   90.00
#
_symmetry.space_group_name_H-M   'P 1'
#
loop_
_entity.id
_entity.type
_entity.pdbx_description
1 polymer ?
#
loop_
_entity_poly.entity_id
_entity_poly.type
_entity_poly.pdbx_seq_one_letter_code
_entity_poly.pdbx_strand_id
1 'polypeptide(L)'
;MANMFTSDIKNIKQSLQDSYMDLLHLCENISAQFGDAAKCTKICDKVFDHIDNALRSLNQLDRVIPSDYIDESSKLESRIKRLERLI
;
A
#
# COMPACT_ATOMS: atom_id res chain seq x y z
N MET A 1 -17.40 8.68 -7.53
CA MET A 1 -16.64 9.84 -7.06
C MET A 1 -15.30 9.42 -6.47
N ALA A 2 -14.25 10.15 -6.76
CA ALA A 2 -12.98 9.96 -6.08
C ALA A 2 -13.13 10.36 -4.61
N ASN A 3 -12.58 9.57 -3.68
CA ASN A 3 -12.54 9.94 -2.29
C ASN A 3 -11.41 10.95 -2.01
N MET A 4 -11.44 11.58 -0.85
CA MET A 4 -10.44 12.60 -0.49
C MET A 4 -9.01 12.06 -0.40
N PHE A 5 -8.86 10.75 -0.28
CA PHE A 5 -7.55 10.09 -0.13
C PHE A 5 -6.98 9.56 -1.44
N THR A 6 -7.75 9.58 -2.53
CA THR A 6 -7.32 9.04 -3.82
C THR A 6 -6.02 9.68 -4.31
N SER A 7 -5.90 11.00 -4.19
CA SER A 7 -4.70 11.73 -4.60
C SER A 7 -3.48 11.33 -3.77
N ASP A 8 -3.65 11.20 -2.45
CA ASP A 8 -2.58 10.79 -1.55
C ASP A 8 -2.11 9.37 -1.86
N ILE A 9 -3.05 8.44 -2.08
CA ILE A 9 -2.75 7.06 -2.45
C ILE A 9 -2.01 7.02 -3.78
N LYS A 10 -2.46 7.79 -4.76
CA LYS A 10 -1.81 7.88 -6.07
C LYS A 10 -0.37 8.37 -5.95
N ASN A 11 -0.12 9.38 -5.13
CA ASN A 11 1.21 9.92 -4.91
C ASN A 11 2.13 8.89 -4.23
N ILE A 12 1.62 8.16 -3.25
CA ILE A 12 2.38 7.09 -2.58
C ILE A 12 2.70 5.96 -3.56
N LYS A 13 1.74 5.54 -4.38
CA LYS A 13 1.97 4.53 -5.41
C LYS A 13 3.06 4.96 -6.38
N GLN A 14 3.02 6.23 -6.82
CA GLN A 14 4.02 6.76 -7.73
C GLN A 14 5.41 6.72 -7.09
N SER A 15 5.53 7.14 -5.83
CA SER A 15 6.79 7.08 -5.09
C SER A 15 7.31 5.66 -4.94
N LEU A 16 6.43 4.69 -4.68
CA LEU A 16 6.81 3.28 -4.60
C LEU A 16 7.26 2.72 -5.95
N GLN A 17 6.60 3.12 -7.05
CA GLN A 17 6.98 2.71 -8.40
C GLN A 17 8.34 3.28 -8.78
N ASP A 18 8.61 4.54 -8.46
CA ASP A 18 9.91 5.17 -8.69
C ASP A 18 11.01 4.47 -7.87
N SER A 19 10.73 4.16 -6.62
CA SER A 19 11.65 3.41 -5.76
C SER A 19 11.89 1.99 -6.29
N TYR A 20 10.86 1.34 -6.84
CA TYR A 20 10.99 0.02 -7.45
C TYR A 20 11.96 0.06 -8.64
N MET A 21 11.88 1.07 -9.49
CA MET A 21 12.79 1.22 -10.62
C MET A 21 14.23 1.47 -10.16
N ASP A 22 14.42 2.33 -9.16
CA ASP A 22 15.74 2.58 -8.57
C ASP A 22 16.33 1.31 -7.95
N LEU A 23 15.48 0.56 -7.25
CA LEU A 23 15.87 -0.72 -6.64
C LEU A 23 16.25 -1.75 -7.71
N LEU A 24 15.52 -1.78 -8.83
CA LEU A 24 15.82 -2.68 -9.94
C LEU A 24 17.24 -2.45 -10.44
N HIS A 25 17.64 -1.20 -10.67
CA HIS A 25 18.99 -0.86 -11.09
C HIS A 25 20.04 -1.26 -10.06
N LEU A 26 19.78 -0.99 -8.79
CA LEU A 26 20.67 -1.40 -7.70
C LEU A 26 20.84 -2.91 -7.65
N CYS A 27 19.74 -3.65 -7.74
CA CYS A 27 19.76 -5.11 -7.65
C CYS A 27 20.43 -5.76 -8.86
N GLU A 28 20.25 -5.18 -10.05
CA GLU A 28 20.97 -5.63 -11.24
C GLU A 28 22.47 -5.48 -11.06
N ASN A 29 22.95 -4.38 -10.52
CA ASN A 29 24.36 -4.14 -10.24
C ASN A 29 24.90 -5.10 -9.18
N ILE A 30 24.13 -5.34 -8.13
CA ILE A 30 24.50 -6.29 -7.07
C ILE A 30 24.60 -7.71 -7.64
N SER A 31 23.63 -8.13 -8.43
CA SER A 31 23.61 -9.44 -9.05
C SER A 31 24.78 -9.62 -10.03
N ALA A 32 25.09 -8.59 -10.80
CA ALA A 32 26.22 -8.61 -11.73
C ALA A 32 27.55 -8.72 -11.00
N GLN A 33 27.68 -8.12 -9.82
CA GLN A 33 28.92 -8.11 -9.06
C GLN A 33 29.10 -9.35 -8.19
N PHE A 34 28.05 -9.82 -7.54
CA PHE A 34 28.11 -10.89 -6.53
C PHE A 34 27.46 -12.20 -6.98
N GLY A 35 26.69 -12.21 -8.06
CA GLY A 35 25.99 -13.38 -8.58
C GLY A 35 24.61 -13.57 -7.95
N ASP A 36 23.78 -14.36 -8.62
CA ASP A 36 22.38 -14.58 -8.23
C ASP A 36 22.22 -15.38 -6.94
N ALA A 37 23.20 -16.22 -6.62
CA ALA A 37 23.17 -17.04 -5.41
C ALA A 37 23.61 -16.28 -4.16
N ALA A 38 24.17 -15.08 -4.31
CA ALA A 38 24.64 -14.30 -3.18
C ALA A 38 23.48 -13.92 -2.24
N LYS A 39 23.78 -13.88 -0.95
CA LYS A 39 22.79 -13.53 0.08
C LYS A 39 22.20 -12.14 -0.15
N CYS A 40 23.03 -11.16 -0.57
CA CYS A 40 22.58 -9.81 -0.88
C CYS A 40 21.58 -9.79 -2.03
N THR A 41 21.79 -10.59 -3.08
CA THR A 41 20.86 -10.72 -4.20
C THR A 41 19.53 -11.30 -3.75
N LYS A 42 19.54 -12.31 -2.88
CA LYS A 42 18.32 -12.91 -2.32
C LYS A 42 17.55 -11.91 -1.46
N ILE A 43 18.25 -11.05 -0.72
CA ILE A 43 17.62 -9.99 0.06
C ILE A 43 16.97 -8.95 -0.86
N CYS A 44 17.60 -8.63 -1.98
CA CYS A 44 17.00 -7.76 -3.00
C CYS A 44 15.65 -8.30 -3.48
N ASP A 45 15.57 -9.60 -3.75
CA ASP A 45 14.30 -10.23 -4.15
C ASP A 45 13.21 -10.04 -3.11
N LYS A 46 13.56 -10.15 -1.84
CA LYS A 46 12.61 -9.90 -0.73
C LYS A 46 12.12 -8.45 -0.71
N VAL A 47 12.99 -7.48 -0.97
CA VAL A 47 12.60 -6.07 -1.01
C VAL A 47 11.61 -5.83 -2.15
N PHE A 48 11.84 -6.43 -3.33
CA PHE A 48 10.89 -6.37 -4.44
C PHE A 48 9.51 -6.92 -4.04
N ASP A 49 9.49 -8.07 -3.37
CA ASP A 49 8.24 -8.67 -2.92
C ASP A 49 7.49 -7.76 -1.95
N HIS A 50 8.20 -7.11 -1.03
CA HIS A 50 7.60 -6.17 -0.08
C HIS A 50 7.00 -4.95 -0.79
N ILE A 51 7.70 -4.39 -1.77
CA ILE A 51 7.19 -3.26 -2.55
C ILE A 51 5.97 -3.68 -3.37
N ASP A 52 6.03 -4.83 -4.02
CA ASP A 52 4.92 -5.37 -4.79
C ASP A 52 3.68 -5.58 -3.91
N ASN A 53 3.87 -6.17 -2.73
CA ASN A 53 2.79 -6.33 -1.76
C ASN A 53 2.24 -5.00 -1.26
N ALA A 54 3.11 -4.01 -1.06
CA ALA A 54 2.68 -2.67 -0.66
C ALA A 54 1.82 -2.01 -1.75
N LEU A 55 2.21 -2.13 -3.02
CA LEU A 55 1.42 -1.62 -4.14
C LEU A 55 0.06 -2.30 -4.24
N ARG A 56 0.02 -3.61 -4.07
CA ARG A 56 -1.24 -4.37 -4.05
C ARG A 56 -2.13 -3.95 -2.90
N SER A 57 -1.56 -3.76 -1.72
CA SER A 57 -2.30 -3.29 -0.55
C SER A 57 -2.84 -1.88 -0.73
N LEU A 58 -2.08 -1.00 -1.39
CA LEU A 58 -2.56 0.35 -1.71
C LEU A 58 -3.71 0.33 -2.71
N ASN A 59 -3.66 -0.54 -3.70
CA ASN A 59 -4.77 -0.73 -4.64
C ASN A 59 -6.03 -1.23 -3.93
N GLN A 60 -5.85 -2.17 -3.01
CA GLN A 60 -6.94 -2.69 -2.20
C GLN A 60 -7.52 -1.60 -1.29
N LEU A 61 -6.66 -0.82 -0.65
CA LEU A 61 -7.06 0.30 0.19
C LEU A 61 -7.89 1.30 -0.61
N ASP A 62 -7.47 1.64 -1.82
CA ASP A 62 -8.18 2.57 -2.68
C ASP A 62 -9.59 2.08 -3.04
N ARG A 63 -9.78 0.77 -3.15
CA ARG A 63 -11.08 0.15 -3.41
C ARG A 63 -11.99 0.13 -2.17
N VAL A 64 -11.39 -0.05 -1.01
CA VAL A 64 -12.10 -0.27 0.25
C VAL A 64 -12.49 1.05 0.92
N ILE A 65 -11.69 2.10 0.79
CA ILE A 65 -11.96 3.40 1.40
C ILE A 65 -13.38 3.93 1.12
N PRO A 66 -13.89 3.91 -0.13
CA PRO A 66 -15.25 4.37 -0.38
C PRO A 66 -16.31 3.61 0.42
N SER A 67 -16.15 2.29 0.54
CA SER A 67 -17.05 1.45 1.33
C SER A 67 -16.94 1.73 2.82
N ASP A 68 -15.71 1.86 3.33
CA ASP A 68 -15.46 2.18 4.73
C ASP A 68 -15.97 3.57 5.10
N TYR A 69 -15.86 4.51 4.18
CA TYR A 69 -16.40 5.86 4.38
C TYR A 69 -17.90 5.82 4.58
N ILE A 70 -18.62 5.02 3.81
CA ILE A 70 -20.06 4.79 3.96
C ILE A 70 -20.35 4.05 5.27
N ASP A 71 -19.56 3.01 5.57
CA ASP A 71 -19.69 2.22 6.79
C ASP A 71 -19.42 3.04 8.04
N GLU A 72 -18.48 3.97 8.01
CA GLU A 72 -18.22 4.89 9.12
C GLU A 72 -19.44 5.76 9.41
N SER A 73 -20.09 6.27 8.38
CA SER A 73 -21.35 7.01 8.55
C SER A 73 -22.42 6.13 9.21
N SER A 74 -22.56 4.90 8.76
CA SER A 74 -23.47 3.91 9.34
C SER A 74 -23.09 3.56 10.78
N LYS A 75 -21.79 3.42 11.07
CA LYS A 75 -21.30 3.15 12.43
C LYS A 75 -21.55 4.31 13.37
N LEU A 76 -21.39 5.54 12.90
CA LEU A 76 -21.69 6.74 13.67
C LEU A 76 -23.18 6.82 14.00
N GLU A 77 -24.03 6.55 13.03
CA GLU A 77 -25.47 6.48 13.24
C GLU A 77 -25.85 5.40 14.26
N SER A 78 -25.23 4.24 14.15
CA SER A 78 -25.44 3.14 15.11
C SER A 78 -24.98 3.50 16.51
N ARG A 79 -23.87 4.22 16.64
CA ARG A 79 -23.37 4.71 17.94
C ARG A 79 -24.31 5.73 18.54
N ILE A 80 -24.81 6.64 17.74
CA ILE A 80 -25.79 7.64 18.16
C ILE A 80 -27.06 6.94 18.67
N LYS A 81 -27.57 5.97 17.93
CA LYS A 81 -28.74 5.19 18.34
C LYS A 81 -28.54 4.42 19.64
N ARG A 82 -27.31 3.85 19.82
CA ARG A 82 -26.96 3.17 21.08
C ARG A 82 -26.93 4.15 22.24
N LEU A 83 -26.35 5.31 22.05
CA LEU A 83 -26.31 6.36 23.07
C LEU A 83 -27.71 6.82 23.43
N GLU A 84 -28.59 7.00 22.46
CA GLU A 84 -30.00 7.34 22.68
C GLU A 84 -30.72 6.27 23.50
N ARG A 85 -30.45 4.99 23.27
CA ARG A 85 -31.02 3.89 24.03
C ARG A 85 -30.53 3.82 25.48
N LEU A 86 -29.34 4.30 25.74
CA LEU A 86 -28.73 4.32 27.07
C LEU A 86 -29.19 5.50 27.91
N ILE A 87 -29.76 6.48 27.27
CA ILE A 87 -30.35 7.65 27.92
C ILE A 87 -31.84 7.41 28.21
#